data_358f020fbddf9d38096d729c5915f748
#
_entry.id   358f020fbddf9d38096d729c5915f748
#
_cell.length_a   1.000
_cell.length_b   1.000
_cell.length_c   1.000
_cell.angle_alpha   90.00
_cell.angle_beta   90.00
_cell.angle_gamma   90.00
#
_symmetry.space_group_name_H-M   'P 1'
#
loop_
_entity.id
_entity.type
_entity.pdbx_description
1 polymer ?
#
loop_
_entity_poly.entity_id
_entity_poly.type
_entity_poly.pdbx_seq_one_letter_code
_entity_poly.pdbx_strand_id
1 'polypeptide(L)'
;MKDKVLVTGHRGFIGRYVFADWRRTHGYLVKGIDHPDDIIDFEPDEYQLVIHLAAWADIRESLEKPEAYYENNVAKAKPIFDWCAQTNTRLLYASSSAVKDNYWENPYALSKWINEQMAPPNSVGMRFTTVYGPESRDNMMYGMLKDRTAPYVTNHRRDWIHVKDVCRAIRYLAAKKDVTGPVPIGYGESIPVKRLAEAFGQGDLPVKVDTPGEAEDNVADISIMLSTGWFPRINVLDTVDGNV
;
A
#
# COMPACT_ATOMS: atom_id res chain seq x y z
N MET A 1 -2.17 -30.95 2.08
CA MET A 1 -3.21 -29.95 1.74
C MET A 1 -2.50 -28.69 1.20
N LYS A 2 -3.15 -27.88 0.36
CA LYS A 2 -2.58 -26.60 -0.06
C LYS A 2 -2.78 -25.58 1.06
N ASP A 3 -1.76 -24.74 1.30
CA ASP A 3 -1.89 -23.63 2.24
C ASP A 3 -2.96 -22.65 1.77
N LYS A 4 -3.83 -22.22 2.69
CA LYS A 4 -4.89 -21.25 2.42
C LYS A 4 -4.38 -19.83 2.70
N VAL A 5 -4.60 -18.94 1.75
CA VAL A 5 -4.23 -17.51 1.84
C VAL A 5 -5.47 -16.66 1.67
N LEU A 6 -5.70 -15.75 2.60
CA LEU A 6 -6.74 -14.74 2.48
C LEU A 6 -6.13 -13.44 1.96
N VAL A 7 -6.74 -12.83 0.94
CA VAL A 7 -6.41 -11.49 0.46
C VAL A 7 -7.65 -10.61 0.56
N THR A 8 -7.62 -9.62 1.46
CA THR A 8 -8.69 -8.62 1.53
C THR A 8 -8.36 -7.42 0.67
N GLY A 9 -9.37 -6.73 0.15
CA GLY A 9 -9.15 -5.64 -0.80
C GLY A 9 -8.65 -6.11 -2.17
N HIS A 10 -8.95 -7.35 -2.55
CA HIS A 10 -8.42 -8.03 -3.74
C HIS A 10 -8.89 -7.43 -5.06
N ARG A 11 -9.90 -6.57 -5.07
CA ARG A 11 -10.40 -5.84 -6.25
C ARG A 11 -9.81 -4.43 -6.36
N GLY A 12 -9.16 -3.94 -5.27
CA GLY A 12 -8.45 -2.66 -5.26
C GLY A 12 -7.20 -2.66 -6.13
N PHE A 13 -6.58 -1.48 -6.32
CA PHE A 13 -5.41 -1.32 -7.19
C PHE A 13 -4.27 -2.30 -6.85
N ILE A 14 -3.76 -2.29 -5.62
CA ILE A 14 -2.68 -3.22 -5.21
C ILE A 14 -3.22 -4.65 -5.12
N GLY A 15 -4.41 -4.81 -4.55
CA GLY A 15 -4.98 -6.12 -4.25
C GLY A 15 -5.18 -7.00 -5.46
N ARG A 16 -5.60 -6.47 -6.60
CA ARG A 16 -5.79 -7.26 -7.84
C ARG A 16 -4.49 -7.88 -8.36
N TYR A 17 -3.38 -7.14 -8.27
CA TYR A 17 -2.07 -7.65 -8.65
C TYR A 17 -1.60 -8.74 -7.69
N VAL A 18 -1.72 -8.50 -6.39
CA VAL A 18 -1.36 -9.47 -5.35
C VAL A 18 -2.21 -10.73 -5.47
N PHE A 19 -3.52 -10.59 -5.60
CA PHE A 19 -4.44 -11.73 -5.73
C PHE A 19 -4.14 -12.57 -6.97
N ALA A 20 -3.92 -11.93 -8.13
CA ALA A 20 -3.58 -12.62 -9.37
C ALA A 20 -2.22 -13.33 -9.27
N ASP A 21 -1.25 -12.69 -8.65
CA ASP A 21 0.09 -13.22 -8.46
C ASP A 21 0.10 -14.48 -7.55
N TRP A 22 -0.59 -14.42 -6.43
CA TRP A 22 -0.72 -15.56 -5.51
C TRP A 22 -1.52 -16.72 -6.12
N ARG A 23 -2.58 -16.45 -6.88
CA ARG A 23 -3.35 -17.51 -7.58
C ARG A 23 -2.54 -18.25 -8.63
N ARG A 24 -1.57 -17.60 -9.26
CA ARG A 24 -0.66 -18.23 -10.25
C ARG A 24 0.41 -19.10 -9.58
N THR A 25 0.67 -18.90 -8.30
CA THR A 25 1.65 -19.67 -7.55
C THR A 25 1.07 -21.01 -7.14
N HIS A 26 1.59 -22.10 -7.70
CA HIS A 26 1.16 -23.45 -7.36
C HIS A 26 1.43 -23.73 -5.87
N GLY A 27 0.44 -24.29 -5.18
CA GLY A 27 0.58 -24.66 -3.77
C GLY A 27 -0.37 -23.92 -2.83
N TYR A 28 -0.95 -22.79 -3.25
CA TYR A 28 -1.89 -22.01 -2.44
C TYR A 28 -3.35 -22.14 -2.90
N LEU A 29 -4.27 -22.11 -1.93
CA LEU A 29 -5.68 -21.84 -2.16
C LEU A 29 -5.96 -20.40 -1.71
N VAL A 30 -6.25 -19.52 -2.65
CA VAL A 30 -6.39 -18.07 -2.38
C VAL A 30 -7.85 -17.68 -2.36
N LYS A 31 -8.33 -17.18 -1.20
CA LYS A 31 -9.66 -16.56 -1.03
C LYS A 31 -9.50 -15.03 -1.07
N GLY A 32 -10.43 -14.34 -1.72
CA GLY A 32 -10.51 -12.87 -1.73
C GLY A 32 -11.76 -12.39 -1.01
N ILE A 33 -11.66 -11.30 -0.24
CA ILE A 33 -12.79 -10.55 0.32
C ILE A 33 -12.65 -9.10 -0.10
N ASP A 34 -13.71 -8.49 -0.64
CA ASP A 34 -13.78 -7.09 -1.03
C ASP A 34 -15.22 -6.69 -1.33
N HIS A 35 -15.50 -5.39 -1.41
CA HIS A 35 -16.81 -4.89 -1.84
C HIS A 35 -17.33 -5.64 -3.09
N PRO A 36 -18.64 -6.05 -3.15
CA PRO A 36 -19.70 -5.72 -2.20
C PRO A 36 -19.70 -6.52 -0.89
N ASP A 37 -18.93 -7.63 -0.80
CA ASP A 37 -18.78 -8.36 0.44
C ASP A 37 -17.96 -7.51 1.40
N ASP A 38 -18.50 -7.16 2.56
CA ASP A 38 -17.76 -6.32 3.52
C ASP A 38 -16.71 -7.20 4.23
N ILE A 39 -15.61 -6.55 4.63
CA ILE A 39 -14.57 -7.17 5.46
C ILE A 39 -15.13 -7.63 6.82
N ILE A 40 -16.23 -7.05 7.28
CA ILE A 40 -16.94 -7.46 8.49
C ILE A 40 -17.54 -8.87 8.34
N ASP A 41 -17.78 -9.33 7.11
CA ASP A 41 -18.25 -10.69 6.79
C ASP A 41 -17.09 -11.70 6.79
N PHE A 42 -15.96 -11.35 7.39
CA PHE A 42 -14.83 -12.25 7.54
C PHE A 42 -15.24 -13.50 8.31
N GLU A 43 -15.17 -14.63 7.63
CA GLU A 43 -15.36 -15.94 8.25
C GLU A 43 -14.00 -16.57 8.58
N PRO A 44 -13.75 -16.90 9.86
CA PRO A 44 -12.57 -17.66 10.24
C PRO A 44 -12.47 -18.99 9.47
N ASP A 45 -11.29 -19.29 8.94
CA ASP A 45 -10.96 -20.54 8.26
C ASP A 45 -9.52 -20.93 8.61
N GLU A 46 -9.01 -22.05 8.15
CA GLU A 46 -7.63 -22.50 8.36
C GLU A 46 -6.65 -21.73 7.43
N TYR A 47 -6.56 -20.40 7.58
CA TYR A 47 -5.58 -19.59 6.83
C TYR A 47 -4.18 -19.68 7.47
N GLN A 48 -3.17 -19.92 6.64
CA GLN A 48 -1.75 -19.85 7.02
C GLN A 48 -1.17 -18.45 6.86
N LEU A 49 -1.81 -17.63 6.02
CA LEU A 49 -1.42 -16.25 5.75
C LEU A 49 -2.65 -15.38 5.46
N VAL A 50 -2.68 -14.22 6.06
CA VAL A 50 -3.62 -13.14 5.71
C VAL A 50 -2.83 -11.97 5.12
N ILE A 51 -3.24 -11.51 3.94
CA ILE A 51 -2.76 -10.29 3.28
C ILE A 51 -3.90 -9.28 3.29
N HIS A 52 -3.88 -8.37 4.26
CA HIS A 52 -4.93 -7.39 4.46
C HIS A 52 -4.61 -6.08 3.75
N LEU A 53 -5.24 -5.85 2.59
CA LEU A 53 -5.06 -4.66 1.76
C LEU A 53 -6.33 -3.79 1.70
N ALA A 54 -7.46 -4.26 2.23
CA ALA A 54 -8.70 -3.53 2.27
C ALA A 54 -8.57 -2.29 3.16
N ALA A 55 -8.62 -1.12 2.57
CA ALA A 55 -8.62 0.16 3.27
C ALA A 55 -8.97 1.30 2.32
N TRP A 56 -9.54 2.37 2.82
CA TRP A 56 -9.56 3.66 2.15
C TRP A 56 -8.20 4.34 2.29
N ALA A 57 -7.72 4.98 1.23
CA ALA A 57 -6.33 5.44 1.14
C ALA A 57 -6.21 6.82 0.46
N ASP A 58 -7.16 7.72 0.70
CA ASP A 58 -7.12 9.10 0.23
C ASP A 58 -6.94 10.04 1.42
N ILE A 59 -5.80 10.76 1.47
CA ILE A 59 -5.48 11.68 2.58
C ILE A 59 -6.48 12.83 2.62
N ARG A 60 -6.83 13.40 1.45
CA ARG A 60 -7.71 14.58 1.37
C ARG A 60 -9.13 14.23 1.77
N GLU A 61 -9.66 13.12 1.25
CA GLU A 61 -10.98 12.62 1.64
C GLU A 61 -11.03 12.29 3.14
N SER A 62 -9.94 11.80 3.73
CA SER A 62 -9.90 11.48 5.15
C SER A 62 -10.07 12.71 6.06
N LEU A 63 -9.60 13.88 5.63
CA LEU A 63 -9.81 15.14 6.35
C LEU A 63 -11.30 15.57 6.37
N GLU A 64 -12.03 15.21 5.33
CA GLU A 64 -13.48 15.51 5.21
C GLU A 64 -14.35 14.46 5.93
N LYS A 65 -13.87 13.19 6.03
CA LYS A 65 -14.65 12.06 6.55
C LYS A 65 -13.87 11.24 7.61
N PRO A 66 -13.37 11.85 8.68
CA PRO A 66 -12.47 11.18 9.63
C PRO A 66 -13.09 9.96 10.30
N GLU A 67 -14.37 10.04 10.71
CA GLU A 67 -15.08 8.93 11.36
C GLU A 67 -15.26 7.74 10.42
N ALA A 68 -15.57 7.98 9.15
CA ALA A 68 -15.72 6.93 8.15
C ALA A 68 -14.40 6.22 7.87
N TYR A 69 -13.27 6.95 7.90
CA TYR A 69 -11.94 6.34 7.78
C TYR A 69 -11.58 5.48 8.99
N TYR A 70 -11.93 5.93 10.20
CA TYR A 70 -11.77 5.11 11.40
C TYR A 70 -12.61 3.83 11.31
N GLU A 71 -13.90 3.97 11.01
CA GLU A 71 -14.83 2.83 10.90
C GLU A 71 -14.31 1.81 9.86
N ASN A 72 -13.98 2.28 8.65
CA ASN A 72 -13.57 1.39 7.57
C ASN A 72 -12.18 0.77 7.79
N ASN A 73 -11.19 1.57 8.22
CA ASN A 73 -9.79 1.14 8.26
C ASN A 73 -9.41 0.49 9.59
N VAL A 74 -10.14 0.77 10.67
CA VAL A 74 -9.80 0.31 12.02
C VAL A 74 -10.87 -0.65 12.56
N ALA A 75 -12.11 -0.17 12.72
CA ALA A 75 -13.15 -0.95 13.36
C ALA A 75 -13.47 -2.24 12.58
N LYS A 76 -13.64 -2.14 11.26
CA LYS A 76 -13.88 -3.30 10.39
C LYS A 76 -12.67 -4.21 10.21
N ALA A 77 -11.44 -3.69 10.34
CA ALA A 77 -10.23 -4.51 10.27
C ALA A 77 -9.98 -5.32 11.55
N LYS A 78 -10.46 -4.83 12.68
CA LYS A 78 -10.19 -5.42 14.02
C LYS A 78 -10.50 -6.92 14.12
N PRO A 79 -11.63 -7.46 13.63
CA PRO A 79 -11.91 -8.90 13.70
C PRO A 79 -10.83 -9.78 13.05
N ILE A 80 -10.25 -9.34 11.94
CA ILE A 80 -9.16 -10.05 11.26
C ILE A 80 -7.89 -10.03 12.12
N PHE A 81 -7.55 -8.88 12.69
CA PHE A 81 -6.37 -8.72 13.56
C PHE A 81 -6.51 -9.58 14.82
N ASP A 82 -7.68 -9.54 15.49
CA ASP A 82 -7.98 -10.35 16.67
C ASP A 82 -7.89 -11.85 16.36
N TRP A 83 -8.45 -12.28 15.23
CA TRP A 83 -8.37 -13.67 14.81
C TRP A 83 -6.92 -14.11 14.53
N CYS A 84 -6.14 -13.30 13.83
CA CYS A 84 -4.73 -13.58 13.58
C CYS A 84 -3.92 -13.65 14.90
N ALA A 85 -4.25 -12.81 15.89
CA ALA A 85 -3.65 -12.86 17.21
C ALA A 85 -3.97 -14.16 17.96
N GLN A 86 -5.24 -14.58 17.95
CA GLN A 86 -5.72 -15.79 18.64
C GLN A 86 -5.15 -17.08 18.03
N THR A 87 -5.00 -17.12 16.71
CA THR A 87 -4.54 -18.31 15.98
C THR A 87 -3.04 -18.30 15.69
N ASN A 88 -2.33 -17.21 16.03
CA ASN A 88 -0.94 -16.94 15.63
C ASN A 88 -0.73 -17.01 14.11
N THR A 89 -1.78 -16.71 13.33
CA THR A 89 -1.70 -16.69 11.87
C THR A 89 -0.85 -15.51 11.41
N ARG A 90 0.02 -15.73 10.42
CA ARG A 90 0.84 -14.68 9.79
C ARG A 90 -0.05 -13.61 9.16
N LEU A 91 0.15 -12.34 9.54
CA LEU A 91 -0.59 -11.19 9.00
C LEU A 91 0.37 -10.22 8.31
N LEU A 92 0.15 -9.96 7.02
CA LEU A 92 0.77 -8.86 6.28
C LEU A 92 -0.34 -7.84 6.00
N TYR A 93 -0.22 -6.61 6.49
CA TYR A 93 -1.27 -5.61 6.34
C TYR A 93 -0.74 -4.31 5.74
N ALA A 94 -1.58 -3.63 4.97
CA ALA A 94 -1.25 -2.35 4.36
C ALA A 94 -1.18 -1.25 5.43
N SER A 95 0.03 -0.76 5.71
CA SER A 95 0.30 0.49 6.38
C SER A 95 0.73 1.55 5.35
N SER A 96 1.31 2.66 5.76
CA SER A 96 1.66 3.78 4.90
C SER A 96 2.92 4.50 5.39
N SER A 97 3.71 5.05 4.46
CA SER A 97 4.79 5.98 4.79
C SER A 97 4.29 7.23 5.54
N ALA A 98 3.01 7.57 5.41
CA ALA A 98 2.38 8.67 6.13
C ALA A 98 2.37 8.49 7.67
N VAL A 99 2.62 7.27 8.17
CA VAL A 99 2.74 7.00 9.62
C VAL A 99 4.08 7.49 10.19
N LYS A 100 5.06 7.77 9.36
CA LYS A 100 6.42 8.13 9.80
C LYS A 100 6.47 9.40 10.63
N ASP A 101 5.82 10.46 10.14
CA ASP A 101 5.85 11.78 10.76
C ASP A 101 4.43 12.36 10.83
N ASN A 102 4.10 13.03 11.94
CA ASN A 102 2.84 13.77 12.11
C ASN A 102 1.58 13.00 11.71
N TYR A 103 1.53 11.67 11.96
CA TYR A 103 0.39 10.82 11.59
C TYR A 103 -0.95 11.30 12.18
N TRP A 104 -0.91 12.07 13.28
CA TRP A 104 -2.12 12.64 13.91
C TRP A 104 -2.74 13.79 13.12
N GLU A 105 -2.03 14.36 12.13
CA GLU A 105 -2.52 15.48 11.33
C GLU A 105 -3.51 15.06 10.24
N ASN A 106 -3.54 13.76 9.89
CA ASN A 106 -4.55 13.27 8.96
C ASN A 106 -5.16 11.93 9.41
N PRO A 107 -6.48 11.77 9.32
CA PRO A 107 -7.20 10.60 9.80
C PRO A 107 -6.79 9.30 9.07
N TYR A 108 -6.38 9.38 7.81
CA TYR A 108 -5.85 8.21 7.10
C TYR A 108 -4.56 7.70 7.77
N ALA A 109 -3.57 8.56 7.97
CA ALA A 109 -2.32 8.16 8.63
C ALA A 109 -2.56 7.67 10.05
N LEU A 110 -3.45 8.35 10.81
CA LEU A 110 -3.86 7.93 12.15
C LEU A 110 -4.48 6.53 12.13
N SER A 111 -5.36 6.22 11.17
CA SER A 111 -5.96 4.88 11.06
C SER A 111 -4.90 3.79 10.82
N LYS A 112 -3.87 4.09 10.02
CA LYS A 112 -2.76 3.16 9.77
C LYS A 112 -1.87 2.98 11.01
N TRP A 113 -1.60 4.07 11.74
CA TRP A 113 -0.88 3.99 13.00
C TRP A 113 -1.63 3.14 14.03
N ILE A 114 -2.96 3.32 14.18
CA ILE A 114 -3.78 2.50 15.08
C ILE A 114 -3.68 1.02 14.69
N ASN A 115 -3.73 0.69 13.41
CA ASN A 115 -3.55 -0.69 12.94
C ASN A 115 -2.17 -1.25 13.33
N GLU A 116 -1.11 -0.45 13.26
CA GLU A 116 0.22 -0.86 13.74
C GLU A 116 0.24 -1.14 15.26
N GLN A 117 -0.50 -0.36 16.07
CA GLN A 117 -0.62 -0.60 17.51
C GLN A 117 -1.45 -1.84 17.86
N MET A 118 -2.45 -2.19 17.04
CA MET A 118 -3.29 -3.38 17.25
C MET A 118 -2.67 -4.66 16.69
N ALA A 119 -1.62 -4.55 15.87
CA ALA A 119 -1.09 -5.67 15.11
C ALA A 119 -0.49 -6.76 16.02
N PRO A 120 -0.81 -8.05 15.76
CA PRO A 120 -0.24 -9.15 16.52
C PRO A 120 1.28 -9.30 16.27
N PRO A 121 2.02 -9.94 17.22
CA PRO A 121 3.48 -10.09 17.08
C PRO A 121 3.93 -10.77 15.77
N ASN A 122 3.15 -11.75 15.26
CA ASN A 122 3.43 -12.43 14.00
C ASN A 122 2.89 -11.67 12.79
N SER A 123 3.16 -10.36 12.71
CA SER A 123 2.65 -9.51 11.64
C SER A 123 3.70 -8.56 11.06
N VAL A 124 3.43 -8.05 9.86
CA VAL A 124 4.18 -6.98 9.21
C VAL A 124 3.24 -5.88 8.76
N GLY A 125 3.46 -4.67 9.23
CA GLY A 125 2.86 -3.46 8.72
C GLY A 125 3.64 -2.92 7.54
N MET A 126 3.14 -3.13 6.34
CA MET A 126 3.79 -2.71 5.10
C MET A 126 3.58 -1.21 4.87
N ARG A 127 4.54 -0.38 5.27
CA ARG A 127 4.52 1.07 5.07
C ARG A 127 4.84 1.41 3.62
N PHE A 128 3.83 1.32 2.76
CA PHE A 128 3.98 1.67 1.35
C PHE A 128 4.24 3.16 1.17
N THR A 129 5.16 3.49 0.27
CA THR A 129 5.34 4.82 -0.30
C THR A 129 4.30 5.06 -1.41
N THR A 130 4.62 5.82 -2.44
CA THR A 130 3.67 6.10 -3.53
C THR A 130 3.65 4.95 -4.53
N VAL A 131 2.69 4.03 -4.36
CA VAL A 131 2.54 2.88 -5.27
C VAL A 131 1.94 3.34 -6.60
N TYR A 132 2.56 2.94 -7.71
CA TYR A 132 2.11 3.27 -9.06
C TYR A 132 2.10 2.06 -9.98
N GLY A 133 1.47 2.18 -11.15
CA GLY A 133 1.44 1.15 -12.20
C GLY A 133 0.40 1.43 -13.27
N PRO A 134 0.23 0.54 -14.27
CA PRO A 134 -0.65 0.77 -15.42
C PRO A 134 -2.10 1.10 -15.07
N GLU A 135 -2.60 0.51 -14.00
CA GLU A 135 -3.99 0.65 -13.52
C GLU A 135 -4.07 1.47 -12.22
N SER A 136 -3.15 2.46 -12.05
CA SER A 136 -3.25 3.44 -10.98
C SER A 136 -4.60 4.14 -11.03
N ARG A 137 -5.17 4.43 -9.83
CA ARG A 137 -6.47 5.13 -9.74
C ARG A 137 -6.38 6.50 -10.43
N ASP A 138 -7.48 6.92 -11.06
CA ASP A 138 -7.57 8.17 -11.83
C ASP A 138 -7.28 9.43 -11.01
N ASN A 139 -7.45 9.38 -9.68
CA ASN A 139 -7.12 10.46 -8.76
C ASN A 139 -5.67 10.44 -8.25
N MET A 140 -4.85 9.47 -8.66
CA MET A 140 -3.44 9.43 -8.32
C MET A 140 -2.58 10.19 -9.35
N MET A 141 -1.59 10.93 -8.87
CA MET A 141 -0.74 11.78 -9.71
C MET A 141 -0.14 11.04 -10.91
N TYR A 142 0.35 9.80 -10.72
CA TYR A 142 0.89 9.01 -11.83
C TYR A 142 -0.17 8.74 -12.92
N GLY A 143 -1.37 8.32 -12.53
CA GLY A 143 -2.49 8.10 -13.47
C GLY A 143 -2.86 9.39 -14.20
N MET A 144 -3.06 10.47 -13.45
CA MET A 144 -3.39 11.78 -14.01
C MET A 144 -2.33 12.30 -14.99
N LEU A 145 -1.04 12.11 -14.71
CA LEU A 145 0.03 12.51 -15.63
C LEU A 145 0.05 11.63 -16.88
N LYS A 146 -0.08 10.32 -16.71
CA LYS A 146 -0.15 9.36 -17.81
C LYS A 146 -1.32 9.67 -18.76
N ASP A 147 -2.50 9.95 -18.22
CA ASP A 147 -3.72 10.18 -18.98
C ASP A 147 -3.92 11.67 -19.37
N ARG A 148 -2.95 12.53 -19.04
CA ARG A 148 -2.95 13.98 -19.32
C ARG A 148 -4.14 14.73 -18.73
N THR A 149 -4.58 14.30 -17.55
CA THR A 149 -5.72 14.90 -16.82
C THR A 149 -5.29 15.69 -15.58
N ALA A 150 -3.98 15.73 -15.29
CA ALA A 150 -3.45 16.45 -14.13
C ALA A 150 -3.68 17.98 -14.27
N PRO A 151 -4.41 18.62 -13.35
CA PRO A 151 -4.63 20.07 -13.40
C PRO A 151 -3.45 20.86 -12.85
N TYR A 152 -2.61 20.24 -12.07
CA TYR A 152 -1.39 20.81 -11.44
C TYR A 152 -0.48 19.70 -10.97
N VAL A 153 0.75 20.05 -10.61
CA VAL A 153 1.66 19.20 -9.82
C VAL A 153 1.91 19.84 -8.45
N THR A 154 2.46 19.08 -7.52
CA THR A 154 2.90 19.61 -6.22
C THR A 154 4.39 19.85 -6.21
N ASN A 155 4.89 20.68 -5.30
CA ASN A 155 6.33 20.87 -5.05
C ASN A 155 6.96 19.73 -4.24
N HIS A 156 6.20 18.71 -3.92
CA HIS A 156 6.65 17.55 -3.14
C HIS A 156 7.60 16.65 -3.91
N ARG A 157 8.32 15.85 -3.14
CA ARG A 157 9.09 14.69 -3.61
C ARG A 157 8.34 13.42 -3.22
N ARG A 158 8.40 12.39 -4.07
CA ARG A 158 7.77 11.09 -3.81
C ARG A 158 8.73 9.96 -4.15
N ASP A 159 8.75 8.98 -3.28
CA ASP A 159 9.32 7.67 -3.53
C ASP A 159 8.26 6.82 -4.24
N TRP A 160 8.51 6.52 -5.51
CA TRP A 160 7.60 5.82 -6.40
C TRP A 160 7.95 4.34 -6.47
N ILE A 161 7.08 3.48 -5.93
CA ILE A 161 7.26 2.03 -6.00
C ILE A 161 6.27 1.39 -6.97
N HIS A 162 6.77 0.61 -7.93
CA HIS A 162 5.90 -0.06 -8.89
C HIS A 162 5.12 -1.20 -8.24
N VAL A 163 3.84 -1.37 -8.62
CA VAL A 163 2.94 -2.38 -8.03
C VAL A 163 3.47 -3.82 -8.17
N LYS A 164 4.19 -4.14 -9.26
CA LYS A 164 4.86 -5.45 -9.42
C LYS A 164 5.98 -5.65 -8.40
N ASP A 165 6.70 -4.59 -8.01
CA ASP A 165 7.72 -4.64 -6.97
C ASP A 165 7.09 -4.82 -5.58
N VAL A 166 5.94 -4.20 -5.34
CA VAL A 166 5.12 -4.43 -4.14
C VAL A 166 4.69 -5.90 -4.05
N CYS A 167 4.20 -6.51 -5.13
CA CYS A 167 3.86 -7.94 -5.13
C CYS A 167 5.05 -8.82 -4.75
N ARG A 168 6.24 -8.53 -5.30
CA ARG A 168 7.46 -9.25 -4.92
C ARG A 168 7.83 -9.03 -3.45
N ALA A 169 7.72 -7.80 -2.94
CA ALA A 169 7.98 -7.48 -1.53
C ALA A 169 7.08 -8.31 -0.60
N ILE A 170 5.78 -8.40 -0.90
CA ILE A 170 4.82 -9.20 -0.13
C ILE A 170 5.22 -10.68 -0.11
N ARG A 171 5.68 -11.24 -1.24
CA ARG A 171 6.16 -12.63 -1.28
C ARG A 171 7.39 -12.84 -0.39
N TYR A 172 8.35 -11.92 -0.42
CA TYR A 172 9.54 -12.00 0.44
C TYR A 172 9.15 -11.93 1.92
N LEU A 173 8.29 -11.01 2.31
CA LEU A 173 7.82 -10.87 3.69
C LEU A 173 6.98 -12.06 4.16
N ALA A 174 6.22 -12.69 3.28
CA ALA A 174 5.49 -13.92 3.60
C ALA A 174 6.43 -15.10 3.88
N ALA A 175 7.56 -15.18 3.16
CA ALA A 175 8.57 -16.22 3.34
C ALA A 175 9.50 -15.96 4.54
N LYS A 176 9.78 -14.69 4.88
CA LYS A 176 10.68 -14.27 5.96
C LYS A 176 9.90 -14.07 7.26
N LYS A 177 9.68 -15.17 8.00
CA LYS A 177 8.87 -15.16 9.23
C LYS A 177 9.54 -14.46 10.41
N ASP A 178 10.84 -14.25 10.35
CA ASP A 178 11.66 -13.50 11.31
C ASP A 178 11.51 -11.98 11.18
N VAL A 179 11.03 -11.48 10.03
CA VAL A 179 10.72 -10.07 9.84
C VAL A 179 9.32 -9.77 10.40
N THR A 180 9.22 -8.92 11.41
CA THR A 180 7.96 -8.49 12.04
C THR A 180 7.94 -6.99 12.30
N GLY A 181 6.76 -6.44 12.62
CA GLY A 181 6.57 -5.01 12.87
C GLY A 181 6.45 -4.18 11.59
N PRO A 182 6.51 -2.84 11.70
CA PRO A 182 6.42 -1.94 10.56
C PRO A 182 7.66 -2.01 9.65
N VAL A 183 7.44 -2.23 8.36
CA VAL A 183 8.50 -2.32 7.33
C VAL A 183 8.22 -1.32 6.21
N PRO A 184 9.12 -0.33 5.98
CA PRO A 184 9.01 0.56 4.84
C PRO A 184 9.21 -0.18 3.51
N ILE A 185 8.32 0.09 2.54
CA ILE A 185 8.37 -0.49 1.19
C ILE A 185 8.26 0.64 0.17
N GLY A 186 9.36 0.94 -0.47
CA GLY A 186 9.53 1.98 -1.47
C GLY A 186 10.60 1.59 -2.49
N TYR A 187 10.89 2.52 -3.38
CA TYR A 187 12.03 2.39 -4.28
C TYR A 187 13.35 2.72 -3.56
N GLY A 188 13.28 3.51 -2.46
CA GLY A 188 14.41 3.97 -1.67
C GLY A 188 15.03 5.27 -2.19
N GLU A 189 14.42 5.88 -3.20
CA GLU A 189 14.80 7.18 -3.75
C GLU A 189 13.54 7.99 -4.07
N SER A 190 13.52 9.25 -3.67
CA SER A 190 12.43 10.17 -4.01
C SER A 190 12.82 11.12 -5.13
N ILE A 191 11.88 11.39 -6.03
CA ILE A 191 12.04 12.39 -7.08
C ILE A 191 10.97 13.49 -6.95
N PRO A 192 11.26 14.74 -7.37
CA PRO A 192 10.24 15.78 -7.44
C PRO A 192 9.08 15.34 -8.33
N VAL A 193 7.83 15.59 -7.90
CA VAL A 193 6.64 15.31 -8.72
C VAL A 193 6.72 16.04 -10.06
N LYS A 194 7.26 17.28 -10.08
CA LYS A 194 7.50 18.05 -11.30
C LYS A 194 8.41 17.32 -12.29
N ARG A 195 9.45 16.61 -11.83
CA ARG A 195 10.34 15.84 -12.70
C ARG A 195 9.60 14.70 -13.40
N LEU A 196 8.66 14.04 -12.70
CA LEU A 196 7.82 13.04 -13.33
C LEU A 196 6.90 13.66 -14.38
N ALA A 197 6.31 14.83 -14.11
CA ALA A 197 5.50 15.55 -15.09
C ALA A 197 6.32 15.97 -16.34
N GLU A 198 7.55 16.44 -16.14
CA GLU A 198 8.47 16.75 -17.25
C GLU A 198 8.74 15.51 -18.11
N ALA A 199 8.95 14.34 -17.51
CA ALA A 199 9.14 13.09 -18.23
C ALA A 199 7.89 12.70 -19.06
N PHE A 200 6.68 12.95 -18.56
CA PHE A 200 5.43 12.80 -19.33
C PHE A 200 5.17 13.93 -20.36
N GLY A 201 6.10 14.86 -20.55
CA GLY A 201 5.93 16.01 -21.44
C GLY A 201 4.89 17.03 -20.95
N GLN A 202 4.77 17.20 -19.63
CA GLN A 202 3.82 18.08 -18.95
C GLN A 202 4.53 19.00 -17.92
N GLY A 203 5.76 19.44 -18.22
CA GLY A 203 6.55 20.28 -17.34
C GLY A 203 5.99 21.68 -17.08
N ASP A 204 5.06 22.16 -17.91
CA ASP A 204 4.43 23.48 -17.83
C ASP A 204 3.22 23.52 -16.88
N LEU A 205 2.84 22.37 -16.27
CA LEU A 205 1.76 22.35 -15.30
C LEU A 205 2.01 23.28 -14.11
N PRO A 206 0.98 24.01 -13.63
CA PRO A 206 1.11 24.87 -12.46
C PRO A 206 1.50 24.07 -11.22
N VAL A 207 2.30 24.68 -10.33
CA VAL A 207 2.74 24.03 -9.10
C VAL A 207 1.87 24.49 -7.93
N LYS A 208 1.22 23.54 -7.26
CA LYS A 208 0.50 23.78 -6.01
C LYS A 208 1.44 23.54 -4.83
N VAL A 209 1.58 24.55 -3.98
CA VAL A 209 2.54 24.54 -2.85
C VAL A 209 1.91 24.24 -1.49
N ASP A 210 0.60 24.26 -1.37
CA ASP A 210 -0.11 24.02 -0.10
C ASP A 210 -1.00 22.81 -0.23
N THR A 211 -0.63 21.74 0.49
CA THR A 211 -1.35 20.46 0.49
C THR A 211 -1.41 19.89 1.91
N PRO A 212 -2.36 20.38 2.73
CA PRO A 212 -2.49 19.97 4.14
C PRO A 212 -2.51 18.45 4.32
N GLY A 213 -1.80 17.96 5.34
CA GLY A 213 -1.75 16.54 5.69
C GLY A 213 -0.84 15.67 4.81
N GLU A 214 -0.22 16.23 3.77
CA GLU A 214 0.73 15.51 2.92
C GLU A 214 2.19 15.82 3.31
N ALA A 215 3.02 14.78 3.44
CA ALA A 215 4.46 14.97 3.67
C ALA A 215 5.14 15.62 2.45
N GLU A 216 6.14 16.46 2.68
CA GLU A 216 6.95 17.05 1.61
C GLU A 216 7.79 16.00 0.87
N ASP A 217 8.33 15.03 1.60
CA ASP A 217 9.08 13.90 1.07
C ASP A 217 8.69 12.61 1.83
N ASN A 218 8.52 11.51 1.12
CA ASN A 218 8.11 10.23 1.71
C ASN A 218 9.10 9.09 1.42
N VAL A 219 10.37 9.39 1.24
CA VAL A 219 11.40 8.38 0.95
C VAL A 219 11.44 7.28 2.02
N ALA A 220 11.46 6.03 1.58
CA ALA A 220 11.53 4.85 2.44
C ALA A 220 12.99 4.48 2.77
N ASP A 221 13.27 4.14 4.03
CA ASP A 221 14.45 3.35 4.36
C ASP A 221 14.16 1.88 4.05
N ILE A 222 14.68 1.39 2.95
CA ILE A 222 14.47 0.01 2.48
C ILE A 222 15.48 -1.00 3.01
N SER A 223 16.32 -0.64 3.99
CA SER A 223 17.40 -1.50 4.52
C SER A 223 16.90 -2.87 4.99
N ILE A 224 15.75 -2.92 5.69
CA ILE A 224 15.12 -4.17 6.11
C ILE A 224 14.75 -5.02 4.89
N MET A 225 14.17 -4.43 3.86
CA MET A 225 13.80 -5.17 2.64
C MET A 225 15.03 -5.67 1.90
N LEU A 226 16.08 -4.87 1.80
CA LEU A 226 17.36 -5.29 1.19
C LEU A 226 17.97 -6.49 1.96
N SER A 227 17.90 -6.49 3.29
CA SER A 227 18.41 -7.61 4.10
C SER A 227 17.67 -8.93 3.86
N THR A 228 16.42 -8.89 3.37
CA THR A 228 15.67 -10.09 2.96
C THR A 228 16.14 -10.67 1.61
N GLY A 229 16.94 -9.92 0.87
CA GLY A 229 17.31 -10.21 -0.51
C GLY A 229 16.37 -9.61 -1.56
N TRP A 230 15.35 -8.86 -1.13
CA TRP A 230 14.49 -8.10 -2.04
C TRP A 230 15.10 -6.74 -2.37
N PHE A 231 14.91 -6.28 -3.59
CA PHE A 231 15.21 -4.92 -4.04
C PHE A 231 14.21 -4.48 -5.12
N PRO A 232 13.90 -3.18 -5.25
CA PRO A 232 13.04 -2.67 -6.32
C PRO A 232 13.74 -2.81 -7.67
N ARG A 233 12.96 -3.02 -8.74
CA ARG A 233 13.50 -3.27 -10.09
C ARG A 233 13.01 -2.27 -11.13
N ILE A 234 11.88 -1.61 -10.88
CA ILE A 234 11.21 -0.79 -11.86
C ILE A 234 11.28 0.67 -11.41
N ASN A 235 12.09 1.47 -12.10
CA ASN A 235 12.16 2.90 -11.87
C ASN A 235 10.96 3.60 -12.56
N VAL A 236 10.36 4.58 -11.89
CA VAL A 236 9.17 5.27 -12.41
C VAL A 236 9.45 6.02 -13.71
N LEU A 237 10.64 6.57 -13.88
CA LEU A 237 11.02 7.29 -15.10
C LEU A 237 11.13 6.35 -16.31
N ASP A 238 11.52 5.10 -16.10
CA ASP A 238 11.61 4.10 -17.18
C ASP A 238 10.23 3.64 -17.70
N THR A 239 9.16 3.91 -16.94
CA THR A 239 7.79 3.51 -17.30
C THR A 239 7.03 4.54 -18.14
N VAL A 240 7.59 5.74 -18.31
CA VAL A 240 6.93 6.84 -19.01
C VAL A 240 6.75 6.54 -20.51
N ASP A 241 7.70 5.83 -21.11
CA ASP A 241 7.68 5.47 -22.53
C ASP A 241 6.93 4.15 -22.83
N GLY A 242 6.24 3.59 -21.84
CA GLY A 242 5.46 2.36 -21.99
C GLY A 242 6.28 1.06 -22.10
N ASN A 243 7.55 1.09 -21.72
CA ASN A 243 8.51 -0.02 -21.87
C ASN A 243 8.52 -1.04 -20.72
N VAL A 244 7.49 -1.07 -19.82
CA VAL A 244 7.45 -1.98 -18.65
C VAL A 244 6.13 -2.73 -18.54
#